data_56cde4ebcbe2a2c2f01bdc86929a7f6c
#
_entry.id   56cde4ebcbe2a2c2f01bdc86929a7f6c
#
_cell.length_a   1.000
_cell.length_b   1.000
_cell.length_c   1.000
_cell.angle_alpha   90.00
_cell.angle_beta   90.00
_cell.angle_gamma   90.00
#
_symmetry.space_group_name_H-M   'P 1'
#
loop_
_entity.id
_entity.type
_entity.pdbx_description
1 polymer ?
#
loop_
_entity_poly.entity_id
_entity_poly.type
_entity_poly.pdbx_seq_one_letter_code
_entity_poly.pdbx_strand_id
1 'polypeptide(L)'
;MPKIFYQQCIKFPYIIYSLISGFSFILAWPTSPFVPFIFISFIPILFLFDAIQASSKKRKGLRFLSYTYLALLIWNIGTTYWVYNSTAAGGIFAIVVNPLLMSIPFAFFYFVRKRTNERIGLISFIIFYLVFEYWHINWQLAWPWLTLGNAFAKSPILVQWYEYTGVFGGSLWILICNVLLYLTIKYTFSKNYLAYTICTIGIPIILSLVIYTTYKETGDEIEVVVVQPNLDPYNEKFSSSPKAVPYEVQFERMIHLSDQVRTPQTRFILWPETALPIDVNEDKVNTHPFVNYLINYTRKNNVSILTGIDSHRFVDALHKTATSRETSDHLYYYDSYNAAMLINPDSSVSIYHKSRMVPGVESLPYPEIFGFVSSSLGGIVQSIGSDTMARALKNNTNISVAPVICYESIFGEYVSEYVTNGANFIGIITNDGWWGNTQGHKQHFQYARLRAIEQRKSIARAANTGTSGFINQRGNVLQENAYWVQDALVQKIKINSIHTFYSKHGDFIGLLALILSPLLFIYSFFSKRHV
;
A
#
# COMPACT_ATOMS: atom_id res chain seq x y z
N MET A 1 31.18 -33.41 7.43
CA MET A 1 29.95 -32.91 8.09
C MET A 1 29.08 -31.98 7.22
N PRO A 2 29.57 -31.06 6.45
CA PRO A 2 28.73 -30.06 5.76
C PRO A 2 27.89 -30.59 4.58
N LYS A 3 28.40 -31.51 3.75
CA LYS A 3 27.62 -32.19 2.70
C LYS A 3 26.46 -33.00 3.28
N ILE A 4 26.57 -33.49 4.50
CA ILE A 4 25.54 -34.26 5.20
C ILE A 4 24.36 -33.36 5.58
N PHE A 5 24.60 -32.13 6.00
CA PHE A 5 23.52 -31.18 6.35
C PHE A 5 22.63 -30.80 5.15
N TYR A 6 23.23 -30.44 4.01
CA TYR A 6 22.49 -30.19 2.79
C TYR A 6 21.69 -31.42 2.33
N GLN A 7 22.32 -32.61 2.38
CA GLN A 7 21.68 -33.86 2.05
C GLN A 7 20.49 -34.18 2.98
N GLN A 8 20.54 -33.78 4.22
CA GLN A 8 19.39 -33.87 5.13
C GLN A 8 18.30 -32.86 4.79
N CYS A 9 18.69 -31.61 4.50
CA CYS A 9 17.75 -30.56 4.12
C CYS A 9 16.88 -30.93 2.91
N ILE A 10 17.38 -31.68 1.93
CA ILE A 10 16.61 -32.08 0.75
C ILE A 10 15.76 -33.35 0.93
N LYS A 11 15.81 -33.98 2.10
CA LYS A 11 15.06 -35.22 2.40
C LYS A 11 13.74 -34.99 3.13
N PHE A 12 13.45 -33.76 3.55
CA PHE A 12 12.18 -33.47 4.23
C PHE A 12 10.96 -33.74 3.34
N PRO A 13 9.81 -34.10 3.90
CA PRO A 13 8.54 -34.08 3.19
C PRO A 13 8.26 -32.70 2.57
N TYR A 14 7.79 -32.64 1.32
CA TYR A 14 7.64 -31.35 0.60
C TYR A 14 6.75 -30.35 1.31
N ILE A 15 5.76 -30.83 2.05
CA ILE A 15 4.86 -29.97 2.84
C ILE A 15 5.60 -29.17 3.92
N ILE A 16 6.68 -29.71 4.50
CA ILE A 16 7.45 -29.04 5.55
C ILE A 16 8.09 -27.75 5.00
N TYR A 17 8.60 -27.76 3.77
CA TYR A 17 9.13 -26.53 3.15
C TYR A 17 8.07 -25.45 3.00
N SER A 18 6.86 -25.86 2.58
CA SER A 18 5.73 -24.93 2.45
C SER A 18 5.33 -24.33 3.79
N LEU A 19 5.24 -25.15 4.83
CA LEU A 19 4.90 -24.70 6.18
C LEU A 19 5.96 -23.74 6.73
N ILE A 20 7.25 -24.11 6.68
CA ILE A 20 8.32 -23.25 7.18
C ILE A 20 8.34 -21.91 6.44
N SER A 21 8.24 -21.91 5.10
CA SER A 21 8.22 -20.70 4.29
C SER A 21 7.01 -19.82 4.63
N GLY A 22 5.80 -20.37 4.59
CA GLY A 22 4.57 -19.63 4.85
C GLY A 22 4.55 -19.00 6.25
N PHE A 23 4.92 -19.77 7.29
CA PHE A 23 4.99 -19.24 8.66
C PHE A 23 6.12 -18.22 8.85
N SER A 24 7.27 -18.38 8.18
CA SER A 24 8.34 -17.38 8.20
C SER A 24 7.89 -16.04 7.65
N PHE A 25 7.11 -16.03 6.56
CA PHE A 25 6.51 -14.82 6.02
C PHE A 25 5.50 -14.18 6.99
N ILE A 26 4.63 -14.96 7.63
CA ILE A 26 3.68 -14.46 8.63
C ILE A 26 4.42 -13.79 9.79
N LEU A 27 5.46 -14.45 10.31
CA LEU A 27 6.28 -13.91 11.40
C LEU A 27 7.03 -12.64 11.02
N ALA A 28 7.42 -12.50 9.75
CA ALA A 28 8.15 -11.34 9.26
C ALA A 28 7.26 -10.13 8.96
N TRP A 29 5.93 -10.34 8.79
CA TRP A 29 5.05 -9.29 8.24
C TRP A 29 4.73 -8.19 9.26
N PRO A 30 4.52 -6.91 8.84
CA PRO A 30 4.23 -5.79 9.73
C PRO A 30 3.04 -6.07 10.64
N THR A 31 3.20 -5.72 11.89
CA THR A 31 2.58 -6.00 13.17
C THR A 31 3.36 -6.99 14.02
N SER A 32 4.12 -7.91 13.42
CA SER A 32 5.09 -8.74 14.13
C SER A 32 6.41 -7.97 14.39
N PRO A 33 7.12 -8.24 15.50
CA PRO A 33 8.45 -7.70 15.73
C PRO A 33 9.58 -8.50 15.04
N PHE A 34 9.26 -9.60 14.36
CA PHE A 34 10.25 -10.57 13.87
C PHE A 34 10.62 -10.39 12.39
N VAL A 35 10.73 -9.14 11.92
CA VAL A 35 11.09 -8.83 10.52
C VAL A 35 12.33 -9.57 9.99
N PRO A 36 13.37 -9.98 10.78
CA PRO A 36 14.49 -10.74 10.24
C PRO A 36 14.11 -12.06 9.58
N PHE A 37 12.98 -12.67 9.93
CA PHE A 37 12.50 -13.89 9.27
C PHE A 37 12.28 -13.72 7.76
N ILE A 38 12.09 -12.47 7.26
CA ILE A 38 11.93 -12.21 5.84
C ILE A 38 13.15 -12.64 5.01
N PHE A 39 14.35 -12.58 5.60
CA PHE A 39 15.58 -12.97 4.91
C PHE A 39 15.75 -14.48 4.74
N ILE A 40 14.92 -15.28 5.40
CA ILE A 40 14.97 -16.75 5.31
C ILE A 40 13.69 -17.36 4.71
N SER A 41 12.68 -16.55 4.44
CA SER A 41 11.33 -17.02 4.08
C SER A 41 11.27 -17.77 2.74
N PHE A 42 12.14 -17.45 1.78
CA PHE A 42 12.22 -18.16 0.49
C PHE A 42 13.20 -19.34 0.49
N ILE A 43 14.07 -19.46 1.48
CA ILE A 43 15.06 -20.55 1.55
C ILE A 43 14.42 -21.94 1.46
N PRO A 44 13.31 -22.22 2.19
CA PRO A 44 12.65 -23.52 2.08
C PRO A 44 12.13 -23.81 0.66
N ILE A 45 11.62 -22.80 -0.05
CA ILE A 45 11.14 -22.97 -1.43
C ILE A 45 12.29 -23.27 -2.39
N LEU A 46 13.48 -22.66 -2.20
CA LEU A 46 14.66 -22.97 -2.99
C LEU A 46 15.16 -24.40 -2.72
N PHE A 47 15.15 -24.85 -1.46
CA PHE A 47 15.44 -26.27 -1.11
C PHE A 47 14.36 -27.22 -1.63
N LEU A 48 13.10 -26.85 -1.62
CA LEU A 48 12.01 -27.63 -2.23
C LEU A 48 12.28 -27.89 -3.71
N PHE A 49 12.77 -26.89 -4.45
CA PHE A 49 13.17 -27.07 -5.83
C PHE A 49 14.25 -28.16 -5.96
N ASP A 50 15.32 -28.06 -5.17
CA ASP A 50 16.42 -29.05 -5.20
C ASP A 50 15.93 -30.47 -4.81
N ALA A 51 15.11 -30.57 -3.75
CA ALA A 51 14.54 -31.83 -3.30
C ALA A 51 13.67 -32.51 -4.37
N ILE A 52 12.86 -31.72 -5.09
CA ILE A 52 12.03 -32.23 -6.18
C ILE A 52 12.90 -32.64 -7.38
N GLN A 53 13.95 -31.86 -7.71
CA GLN A 53 14.85 -32.22 -8.81
C GLN A 53 15.62 -33.51 -8.52
N ALA A 54 16.05 -33.72 -7.28
CA ALA A 54 16.74 -34.94 -6.84
C ALA A 54 15.83 -36.19 -6.80
N SER A 55 14.50 -36.02 -6.77
CA SER A 55 13.57 -37.15 -6.67
C SER A 55 13.37 -37.86 -8.02
N SER A 56 12.95 -39.14 -7.99
CA SER A 56 12.51 -39.92 -9.16
C SER A 56 11.06 -39.63 -9.55
N LYS A 57 10.33 -38.78 -8.83
CA LYS A 57 8.90 -38.53 -9.05
C LYS A 57 8.65 -37.82 -10.38
N LYS A 58 7.56 -38.20 -11.06
CA LYS A 58 7.08 -37.54 -12.28
C LYS A 58 6.42 -36.18 -11.99
N ARG A 59 6.20 -35.37 -13.03
CA ARG A 59 5.52 -34.06 -12.97
C ARG A 59 6.18 -33.08 -11.96
N LYS A 60 7.51 -32.99 -11.97
CA LYS A 60 8.31 -32.19 -11.02
C LYS A 60 7.89 -30.72 -10.97
N GLY A 61 7.60 -30.10 -12.14
CA GLY A 61 7.17 -28.69 -12.20
C GLY A 61 5.84 -28.45 -11.48
N LEU A 62 4.83 -29.29 -11.76
CA LEU A 62 3.54 -29.18 -11.08
C LEU A 62 3.66 -29.35 -9.57
N ARG A 63 4.47 -30.33 -9.11
CA ARG A 63 4.73 -30.54 -7.68
C ARG A 63 5.39 -29.31 -7.05
N PHE A 64 6.40 -28.74 -7.72
CA PHE A 64 7.06 -27.53 -7.24
C PHE A 64 6.07 -26.38 -7.08
N LEU A 65 5.28 -26.09 -8.11
CA LEU A 65 4.29 -25.02 -8.08
C LEU A 65 3.18 -25.27 -7.04
N SER A 66 2.69 -26.51 -6.89
CA SER A 66 1.66 -26.82 -5.89
C SER A 66 2.12 -26.58 -4.45
N TYR A 67 3.34 -26.99 -4.11
CA TYR A 67 3.87 -26.75 -2.76
C TYR A 67 4.33 -25.30 -2.55
N THR A 68 4.78 -24.61 -3.60
CA THR A 68 5.03 -23.16 -3.56
C THR A 68 3.73 -22.40 -3.34
N TYR A 69 2.68 -22.72 -4.09
CA TYR A 69 1.34 -22.15 -3.87
C TYR A 69 0.87 -22.37 -2.43
N LEU A 70 1.05 -23.55 -1.85
CA LEU A 70 0.70 -23.81 -0.47
C LEU A 70 1.43 -22.89 0.52
N ALA A 71 2.73 -22.64 0.30
CA ALA A 71 3.50 -21.72 1.12
C ALA A 71 2.95 -20.28 1.04
N LEU A 72 2.66 -19.83 -0.18
CA LEU A 72 2.10 -18.50 -0.45
C LEU A 72 0.66 -18.37 0.06
N LEU A 73 -0.13 -19.43 -0.03
CA LEU A 73 -1.49 -19.47 0.53
C LEU A 73 -1.46 -19.30 2.05
N ILE A 74 -0.56 -20.02 2.75
CA ILE A 74 -0.38 -19.87 4.21
C ILE A 74 -0.01 -18.42 4.56
N TRP A 75 0.92 -17.83 3.81
CA TRP A 75 1.30 -16.43 4.00
C TRP A 75 0.10 -15.49 3.82
N ASN A 76 -0.64 -15.61 2.71
CA ASN A 76 -1.81 -14.76 2.44
C ASN A 76 -2.88 -14.92 3.52
N ILE A 77 -3.22 -16.15 3.92
CA ILE A 77 -4.18 -16.38 5.02
C ILE A 77 -3.71 -15.66 6.29
N GLY A 78 -2.47 -15.86 6.70
CA GLY A 78 -1.96 -15.33 7.97
C GLY A 78 -1.82 -13.80 8.00
N THR A 79 -1.76 -13.13 6.84
CA THR A 79 -1.47 -11.69 6.76
C THR A 79 -2.61 -10.85 6.22
N THR A 80 -3.53 -11.44 5.41
CA THR A 80 -4.58 -10.69 4.71
C THR A 80 -6.00 -11.23 4.93
N TYR A 81 -6.21 -12.13 5.90
CA TYR A 81 -7.53 -12.68 6.24
C TYR A 81 -8.58 -11.62 6.53
N TRP A 82 -8.17 -10.47 7.03
CA TRP A 82 -9.02 -9.35 7.42
C TRP A 82 -9.79 -8.71 6.24
N VAL A 83 -9.35 -8.91 5.00
CA VAL A 83 -10.08 -8.45 3.81
C VAL A 83 -11.47 -9.08 3.76
N TYR A 84 -11.64 -10.29 4.31
CA TYR A 84 -12.92 -10.97 4.42
C TYR A 84 -13.98 -10.15 5.19
N ASN A 85 -13.54 -9.32 6.15
CA ASN A 85 -14.45 -8.49 6.93
C ASN A 85 -15.10 -7.37 6.10
N SER A 86 -14.41 -6.84 5.09
CA SER A 86 -14.99 -5.83 4.20
C SER A 86 -15.88 -6.43 3.12
N THR A 87 -15.47 -7.56 2.56
CA THR A 87 -16.24 -8.31 1.57
C THR A 87 -15.79 -9.77 1.53
N ALA A 88 -16.72 -10.70 1.74
CA ALA A 88 -16.41 -12.12 1.76
C ALA A 88 -15.84 -12.60 0.40
N ALA A 89 -16.45 -12.17 -0.71
CA ALA A 89 -16.00 -12.52 -2.05
C ALA A 89 -14.59 -11.96 -2.34
N GLY A 90 -14.35 -10.68 -2.03
CA GLY A 90 -13.04 -10.05 -2.17
C GLY A 90 -11.99 -10.70 -1.27
N GLY A 91 -12.34 -11.06 -0.04
CA GLY A 91 -11.45 -11.79 0.88
C GLY A 91 -11.04 -13.16 0.36
N ILE A 92 -12.00 -13.95 -0.15
CA ILE A 92 -11.70 -15.26 -0.76
C ILE A 92 -10.80 -15.07 -1.98
N PHE A 93 -11.08 -14.08 -2.84
CA PHE A 93 -10.26 -13.77 -4.02
C PHE A 93 -8.83 -13.42 -3.60
N ALA A 94 -8.64 -12.50 -2.66
CA ALA A 94 -7.32 -12.09 -2.16
C ALA A 94 -6.55 -13.26 -1.51
N ILE A 95 -7.23 -14.16 -0.80
CA ILE A 95 -6.59 -15.30 -0.13
C ILE A 95 -6.24 -16.43 -1.11
N VAL A 96 -7.09 -16.72 -2.11
CA VAL A 96 -6.94 -17.90 -2.99
C VAL A 96 -6.28 -17.54 -4.32
N VAL A 97 -6.71 -16.43 -4.94
CA VAL A 97 -6.23 -16.06 -6.28
C VAL A 97 -4.88 -15.35 -6.21
N ASN A 98 -4.67 -14.48 -5.21
CA ASN A 98 -3.39 -13.80 -5.09
C ASN A 98 -2.19 -14.74 -4.95
N PRO A 99 -2.20 -15.81 -4.11
CA PRO A 99 -1.11 -16.80 -4.10
C PRO A 99 -0.89 -17.51 -5.43
N LEU A 100 -1.95 -17.70 -6.21
CA LEU A 100 -1.83 -18.27 -7.56
C LEU A 100 -1.04 -17.32 -8.48
N LEU A 101 -1.39 -16.03 -8.46
CA LEU A 101 -0.65 -14.99 -9.19
C LEU A 101 0.80 -14.91 -8.71
N MET A 102 1.02 -14.90 -7.39
CA MET A 102 2.36 -14.92 -6.78
C MET A 102 3.17 -16.18 -7.14
N SER A 103 2.54 -17.25 -7.62
CA SER A 103 3.25 -18.45 -8.09
C SER A 103 3.83 -18.30 -9.50
N ILE A 104 3.42 -17.29 -10.27
CA ILE A 104 3.88 -17.05 -11.66
C ILE A 104 5.40 -16.89 -11.73
N PRO A 105 6.07 -16.02 -10.93
CA PRO A 105 7.53 -15.89 -10.98
C PRO A 105 8.27 -17.20 -10.69
N PHE A 106 7.71 -18.08 -9.87
CA PHE A 106 8.30 -19.40 -9.61
C PHE A 106 8.15 -20.37 -10.79
N ALA A 107 7.11 -20.22 -11.61
CA ALA A 107 6.99 -20.97 -12.85
C ALA A 107 8.10 -20.56 -13.85
N PHE A 108 8.35 -19.25 -13.99
CA PHE A 108 9.47 -18.74 -14.80
C PHE A 108 10.83 -19.16 -14.23
N PHE A 109 11.04 -19.04 -12.92
CA PHE A 109 12.22 -19.54 -12.24
C PHE A 109 12.44 -21.04 -12.55
N TYR A 110 11.42 -21.88 -12.36
CA TYR A 110 11.51 -23.32 -12.65
C TYR A 110 11.91 -23.58 -14.10
N PHE A 111 11.30 -22.87 -15.04
CA PHE A 111 11.56 -23.00 -16.46
C PHE A 111 13.01 -22.64 -16.80
N VAL A 112 13.48 -21.46 -16.37
CA VAL A 112 14.84 -20.98 -16.65
C VAL A 112 15.88 -21.86 -15.96
N ARG A 113 15.69 -22.16 -14.67
CA ARG A 113 16.61 -22.98 -13.86
C ARG A 113 16.78 -24.40 -14.45
N LYS A 114 15.74 -24.96 -15.05
CA LYS A 114 15.80 -26.26 -15.71
C LYS A 114 16.60 -26.23 -17.01
N ARG A 115 16.69 -25.10 -17.69
CA ARG A 115 17.36 -24.94 -18.99
C ARG A 115 18.78 -24.40 -18.88
N THR A 116 19.07 -23.70 -17.81
CA THR A 116 20.35 -23.04 -17.59
C THR A 116 21.10 -23.64 -16.37
N ASN A 117 22.11 -22.96 -15.88
CA ASN A 117 22.83 -23.33 -14.68
C ASN A 117 22.19 -22.72 -13.39
N GLU A 118 22.74 -23.05 -12.23
CA GLU A 118 22.23 -22.59 -10.94
C GLU A 118 22.26 -21.07 -10.79
N ARG A 119 23.35 -20.42 -11.19
CA ARG A 119 23.53 -18.99 -11.06
C ARG A 119 22.46 -18.23 -11.86
N ILE A 120 22.29 -18.57 -13.11
CA ILE A 120 21.28 -17.94 -13.98
C ILE A 120 19.86 -18.20 -13.46
N GLY A 121 19.60 -19.45 -13.00
CA GLY A 121 18.31 -19.77 -12.38
C GLY A 121 18.01 -18.91 -11.15
N LEU A 122 18.96 -18.71 -10.26
CA LEU A 122 18.76 -17.87 -9.05
C LEU A 122 18.61 -16.37 -9.41
N ILE A 123 19.34 -15.87 -10.41
CA ILE A 123 19.14 -14.52 -10.94
C ILE A 123 17.72 -14.41 -11.52
N SER A 124 17.24 -15.42 -12.24
CA SER A 124 15.89 -15.40 -12.80
C SER A 124 14.80 -15.36 -11.72
N PHE A 125 15.00 -16.02 -10.59
CA PHE A 125 14.10 -15.92 -9.44
C PHE A 125 13.97 -14.47 -8.98
N ILE A 126 15.09 -13.75 -8.78
CA ILE A 126 15.09 -12.35 -8.34
C ILE A 126 14.36 -11.46 -9.36
N ILE A 127 14.76 -11.56 -10.64
CA ILE A 127 14.21 -10.70 -11.70
C ILE A 127 12.72 -10.92 -11.88
N PHE A 128 12.25 -12.19 -12.03
CA PHE A 128 10.84 -12.44 -12.26
C PHE A 128 9.96 -12.13 -11.06
N TYR A 129 10.49 -12.22 -9.83
CA TYR A 129 9.73 -11.82 -8.65
C TYR A 129 9.54 -10.29 -8.60
N LEU A 130 10.57 -9.51 -8.90
CA LEU A 130 10.46 -8.04 -9.02
C LEU A 130 9.53 -7.62 -10.16
N VAL A 131 9.59 -8.29 -11.30
CA VAL A 131 8.64 -8.07 -12.41
C VAL A 131 7.21 -8.34 -11.98
N PHE A 132 6.99 -9.43 -11.25
CA PHE A 132 5.67 -9.74 -10.73
C PHE A 132 5.16 -8.63 -9.80
N GLU A 133 5.96 -8.18 -8.83
CA GLU A 133 5.56 -7.09 -7.93
C GLU A 133 5.24 -5.81 -8.71
N TYR A 134 6.11 -5.42 -9.66
CA TYR A 134 5.92 -4.23 -10.48
C TYR A 134 4.66 -4.31 -11.34
N TRP A 135 4.42 -5.44 -12.00
CA TRP A 135 3.20 -5.67 -12.76
C TRP A 135 1.98 -5.67 -11.86
N HIS A 136 2.07 -6.30 -10.69
CA HIS A 136 0.95 -6.49 -9.77
C HIS A 136 0.44 -5.19 -9.12
N ILE A 137 1.23 -4.14 -9.09
CA ILE A 137 0.80 -2.81 -8.65
C ILE A 137 0.29 -1.91 -9.78
N ASN A 138 0.53 -2.28 -11.06
CA ASN A 138 0.25 -1.44 -12.23
C ASN A 138 -0.86 -1.99 -13.16
N TRP A 139 -1.77 -2.80 -12.64
CA TRP A 139 -2.92 -3.31 -13.39
C TRP A 139 -4.24 -3.07 -12.62
N GLN A 140 -5.40 -3.41 -13.23
CA GLN A 140 -6.70 -3.10 -12.61
C GLN A 140 -7.01 -3.92 -11.33
N LEU A 141 -6.36 -5.07 -11.12
CA LEU A 141 -6.43 -5.87 -9.89
C LEU A 141 -5.22 -5.61 -8.96
N ALA A 142 -4.72 -4.37 -8.94
CA ALA A 142 -3.56 -4.01 -8.16
C ALA A 142 -3.70 -4.39 -6.69
N TRP A 143 -2.70 -5.07 -6.13
CA TRP A 143 -2.65 -5.48 -4.74
C TRP A 143 -1.23 -5.31 -4.16
N PRO A 144 -0.80 -4.07 -3.86
CA PRO A 144 0.56 -3.77 -3.37
C PRO A 144 0.80 -4.22 -1.93
N TRP A 145 -0.19 -4.78 -1.26
CA TRP A 145 -0.15 -5.07 0.18
C TRP A 145 0.99 -6.00 0.59
N LEU A 146 1.27 -7.02 -0.23
CA LEU A 146 2.30 -8.02 0.02
C LEU A 146 3.60 -7.80 -0.76
N THR A 147 3.86 -6.59 -1.27
CA THR A 147 5.18 -6.21 -1.80
C THR A 147 6.24 -6.41 -0.71
N LEU A 148 7.28 -7.19 -0.99
CA LEU A 148 8.24 -7.67 0.03
C LEU A 148 8.87 -6.54 0.85
N GLY A 149 9.21 -5.43 0.20
CA GLY A 149 9.80 -4.28 0.89
C GLY A 149 8.90 -3.65 1.97
N ASN A 150 7.60 -3.89 1.92
CA ASN A 150 6.66 -3.46 2.96
C ASN A 150 6.88 -4.19 4.30
N ALA A 151 7.59 -5.32 4.33
CA ALA A 151 7.91 -6.04 5.56
C ALA A 151 8.61 -5.15 6.61
N PHE A 152 9.36 -4.13 6.17
CA PHE A 152 10.10 -3.23 7.06
C PHE A 152 9.27 -2.06 7.62
N ALA A 153 7.98 -1.98 7.32
CA ALA A 153 7.15 -0.83 7.70
C ALA A 153 7.10 -0.55 9.21
N LYS A 154 7.16 -1.60 10.04
CA LYS A 154 7.27 -1.46 11.51
C LYS A 154 8.67 -1.08 11.98
N SER A 155 9.69 -1.27 11.15
CA SER A 155 11.10 -1.04 11.47
C SER A 155 11.77 -0.07 10.50
N PRO A 156 11.26 1.18 10.35
CA PRO A 156 11.75 2.14 9.36
C PRO A 156 13.22 2.54 9.57
N ILE A 157 13.74 2.36 10.78
CA ILE A 157 15.16 2.58 11.09
C ILE A 157 16.11 1.68 10.27
N LEU A 158 15.62 0.54 9.75
CA LEU A 158 16.42 -0.40 8.96
C LEU A 158 16.45 -0.06 7.47
N VAL A 159 15.60 0.88 7.01
CA VAL A 159 15.39 1.13 5.57
C VAL A 159 15.34 2.62 5.23
N GLN A 160 16.11 3.44 5.91
CA GLN A 160 16.16 4.88 5.63
C GLN A 160 16.60 5.21 4.19
N TRP A 161 17.34 4.32 3.55
CA TRP A 161 17.75 4.41 2.15
C TRP A 161 16.59 4.20 1.14
N TYR A 162 15.35 3.94 1.61
CA TYR A 162 14.17 3.96 0.73
C TYR A 162 13.93 5.33 0.08
N GLU A 163 14.49 6.42 0.62
CA GLU A 163 14.50 7.71 -0.08
C GLU A 163 15.18 7.69 -1.46
N TYR A 164 15.99 6.63 -1.73
CA TYR A 164 16.63 6.41 -3.02
C TYR A 164 15.91 5.34 -3.86
N THR A 165 15.39 4.30 -3.27
CA THR A 165 14.98 3.07 -3.97
C THR A 165 13.52 2.70 -3.82
N GLY A 166 12.79 3.35 -2.92
CA GLY A 166 11.47 2.91 -2.51
C GLY A 166 11.45 1.49 -1.95
N VAL A 167 10.26 0.94 -1.81
CA VAL A 167 10.05 -0.44 -1.32
C VAL A 167 10.64 -1.51 -2.26
N PHE A 168 10.79 -1.23 -3.55
CA PHE A 168 11.40 -2.17 -4.50
C PHE A 168 12.86 -2.45 -4.20
N GLY A 169 13.60 -1.48 -3.63
CA GLY A 169 14.94 -1.73 -3.10
C GLY A 169 14.92 -2.75 -1.96
N GLY A 170 13.92 -2.65 -1.08
CA GLY A 170 13.71 -3.64 -0.02
C GLY A 170 13.39 -5.02 -0.56
N SER A 171 12.52 -5.12 -1.57
CA SER A 171 12.22 -6.37 -2.25
C SER A 171 13.47 -7.01 -2.86
N LEU A 172 14.27 -6.22 -3.59
CA LEU A 172 15.54 -6.67 -4.17
C LEU A 172 16.51 -7.16 -3.08
N TRP A 173 16.64 -6.40 -1.99
CA TRP A 173 17.49 -6.76 -0.85
C TRP A 173 17.09 -8.10 -0.22
N ILE A 174 15.79 -8.29 0.06
CA ILE A 174 15.24 -9.53 0.61
C ILE A 174 15.54 -10.71 -0.32
N LEU A 175 15.29 -10.57 -1.61
CA LEU A 175 15.50 -11.63 -2.60
C LEU A 175 16.97 -12.04 -2.69
N ILE A 176 17.90 -11.07 -2.73
CA ILE A 176 19.35 -11.33 -2.75
C ILE A 176 19.78 -12.03 -1.45
N CYS A 177 19.32 -11.56 -0.29
CA CYS A 177 19.66 -12.18 1.00
C CYS A 177 19.20 -13.64 1.07
N ASN A 178 17.96 -13.94 0.66
CA ASN A 178 17.44 -15.30 0.61
C ASN A 178 18.28 -16.21 -0.30
N VAL A 179 18.67 -15.72 -1.48
CA VAL A 179 19.52 -16.46 -2.42
C VAL A 179 20.90 -16.71 -1.82
N LEU A 180 21.55 -15.70 -1.22
CA LEU A 180 22.87 -15.84 -0.64
C LEU A 180 22.88 -16.75 0.61
N LEU A 181 21.86 -16.66 1.46
CA LEU A 181 21.69 -17.56 2.60
C LEU A 181 21.45 -19.00 2.14
N TYR A 182 20.61 -19.22 1.13
CA TYR A 182 20.42 -20.53 0.52
C TYR A 182 21.76 -21.10 0.00
N LEU A 183 22.56 -20.31 -0.74
CA LEU A 183 23.86 -20.73 -1.25
C LEU A 183 24.87 -20.98 -0.10
N THR A 184 24.84 -20.15 0.94
CA THR A 184 25.68 -20.34 2.14
C THR A 184 25.41 -21.70 2.78
N ILE A 185 24.13 -22.06 2.96
CA ILE A 185 23.73 -23.36 3.53
C ILE A 185 24.07 -24.50 2.57
N LYS A 186 23.75 -24.34 1.29
CA LYS A 186 23.97 -25.37 0.26
C LYS A 186 25.44 -25.73 0.09
N TYR A 187 26.30 -24.72 0.06
CA TYR A 187 27.75 -24.88 -0.09
C TYR A 187 28.49 -24.89 1.27
N THR A 188 27.74 -25.25 2.31
CA THR A 188 28.28 -25.65 3.61
C THR A 188 29.10 -24.58 4.31
N PHE A 189 28.53 -23.39 4.35
CA PHE A 189 29.15 -22.22 4.98
C PHE A 189 30.52 -21.85 4.37
N SER A 190 30.64 -22.01 3.03
CA SER A 190 31.80 -21.50 2.31
C SER A 190 32.06 -20.05 2.72
N LYS A 191 33.33 -19.75 3.06
CA LYS A 191 33.76 -18.43 3.56
C LYS A 191 33.27 -17.27 2.65
N ASN A 192 33.30 -17.48 1.32
CA ASN A 192 32.89 -16.46 0.35
C ASN A 192 31.38 -16.19 0.42
N TYR A 193 30.54 -17.24 0.41
CA TYR A 193 29.08 -17.05 0.49
C TYR A 193 28.66 -16.48 1.83
N LEU A 194 29.30 -16.91 2.92
CA LEU A 194 29.06 -16.35 4.25
C LEU A 194 29.42 -14.86 4.29
N ALA A 195 30.59 -14.48 3.76
CA ALA A 195 31.01 -13.08 3.70
C ALA A 195 30.03 -12.24 2.85
N TYR A 196 29.64 -12.71 1.66
CA TYR A 196 28.65 -12.02 0.83
C TYR A 196 27.31 -11.85 1.56
N THR A 197 26.85 -12.87 2.26
CA THR A 197 25.61 -12.82 3.05
C THR A 197 25.69 -11.77 4.15
N ILE A 198 26.77 -11.80 4.95
CA ILE A 198 26.98 -10.84 6.04
C ILE A 198 27.05 -9.41 5.49
N CYS A 199 27.80 -9.17 4.41
CA CYS A 199 27.91 -7.86 3.79
C CYS A 199 26.55 -7.39 3.23
N THR A 200 25.82 -8.26 2.53
CA THR A 200 24.53 -7.91 1.92
C THR A 200 23.47 -7.59 2.96
N ILE A 201 23.47 -8.27 4.10
CA ILE A 201 22.56 -7.94 5.21
C ILE A 201 23.08 -6.70 5.96
N GLY A 202 24.35 -6.66 6.31
CA GLY A 202 24.92 -5.68 7.23
C GLY A 202 25.09 -4.30 6.63
N ILE A 203 25.56 -4.18 5.38
CA ILE A 203 25.83 -2.87 4.76
C ILE A 203 24.57 -2.02 4.66
N PRO A 204 23.42 -2.50 4.15
CA PRO A 204 22.20 -1.68 4.10
C PRO A 204 21.68 -1.28 5.49
N ILE A 205 21.83 -2.15 6.49
CA ILE A 205 21.45 -1.82 7.87
C ILE A 205 22.35 -0.70 8.41
N ILE A 206 23.67 -0.83 8.28
CA ILE A 206 24.62 0.20 8.73
C ILE A 206 24.36 1.51 8.02
N LEU A 207 24.20 1.50 6.69
CA LEU A 207 23.85 2.68 5.90
C LEU A 207 22.55 3.33 6.41
N SER A 208 21.52 2.53 6.66
CA SER A 208 20.26 3.02 7.20
C SER A 208 20.43 3.67 8.57
N LEU A 209 21.18 3.07 9.46
CA LEU A 209 21.46 3.63 10.79
C LEU A 209 22.24 4.95 10.70
N VAL A 210 23.22 5.03 9.79
CA VAL A 210 23.96 6.29 9.53
C VAL A 210 23.00 7.37 9.04
N ILE A 211 22.19 7.07 8.03
CA ILE A 211 21.19 8.03 7.51
C ILE A 211 20.24 8.44 8.64
N TYR A 212 19.70 7.49 9.40
CA TYR A 212 18.76 7.76 10.48
C TYR A 212 19.32 8.70 11.55
N THR A 213 20.59 8.52 11.93
CA THR A 213 21.24 9.33 12.97
C THR A 213 21.71 10.69 12.46
N THR A 214 22.09 10.79 11.19
CA THR A 214 22.62 12.04 10.60
C THR A 214 21.56 12.91 9.95
N TYR A 215 20.43 12.32 9.50
CA TYR A 215 19.36 13.06 8.86
C TYR A 215 18.70 14.03 9.85
N LYS A 216 18.72 15.30 9.50
CA LYS A 216 17.99 16.35 10.20
C LYS A 216 16.71 16.68 9.44
N GLU A 217 15.58 16.63 10.14
CA GLU A 217 14.31 17.03 9.56
C GLU A 217 14.35 18.48 9.11
N THR A 218 13.92 18.73 7.89
CA THR A 218 14.04 20.02 7.21
C THR A 218 12.68 20.69 7.04
N GLY A 219 12.73 22.01 6.91
CA GLY A 219 11.58 22.85 6.57
C GLY A 219 10.94 23.53 7.76
N ASP A 220 9.90 24.32 7.47
CA ASP A 220 9.17 25.11 8.44
C ASP A 220 8.23 24.23 9.28
N GLU A 221 7.91 24.70 10.48
CA GLU A 221 7.02 23.99 11.39
C GLU A 221 5.62 24.58 11.29
N ILE A 222 4.63 23.71 11.11
CA ILE A 222 3.21 24.07 11.13
C ILE A 222 2.45 23.18 12.11
N GLU A 223 1.42 23.74 12.73
CA GLU A 223 0.51 22.98 13.58
C GLU A 223 -0.65 22.43 12.75
N VAL A 224 -0.90 21.14 12.90
CA VAL A 224 -1.96 20.40 12.19
C VAL A 224 -2.80 19.63 13.18
N VAL A 225 -4.11 19.62 12.97
CA VAL A 225 -5.08 18.81 13.71
C VAL A 225 -5.55 17.66 12.85
N VAL A 226 -5.70 16.47 13.43
CA VAL A 226 -6.37 15.32 12.80
C VAL A 226 -7.54 14.88 13.68
N VAL A 227 -8.69 14.58 13.05
CA VAL A 227 -9.94 14.25 13.74
C VAL A 227 -10.32 12.80 13.47
N GLN A 228 -10.69 12.08 14.54
CA GLN A 228 -11.23 10.71 14.51
C GLN A 228 -12.64 10.69 15.11
N PRO A 229 -13.71 10.85 14.32
CA PRO A 229 -15.09 10.93 14.83
C PRO A 229 -15.60 9.58 15.35
N ASN A 230 -14.97 8.47 15.00
CA ASN A 230 -15.29 7.12 15.40
C ASN A 230 -16.75 6.74 15.12
N LEU A 231 -17.13 6.83 13.85
CA LEU A 231 -18.46 6.42 13.36
C LEU A 231 -18.35 5.01 12.75
N ASP A 232 -19.12 4.07 13.24
CA ASP A 232 -19.13 2.70 12.70
C ASP A 232 -19.62 2.72 11.23
N PRO A 233 -18.78 2.32 10.25
CA PRO A 233 -19.15 2.40 8.84
C PRO A 233 -20.30 1.45 8.46
N TYR A 234 -20.54 0.39 9.24
CA TYR A 234 -21.63 -0.56 8.99
C TYR A 234 -22.93 -0.19 9.68
N ASN A 235 -22.85 0.43 10.86
CA ASN A 235 -24.03 0.62 11.71
C ASN A 235 -24.46 2.07 11.87
N GLU A 236 -23.55 3.06 11.74
CA GLU A 236 -23.83 4.43 12.17
C GLU A 236 -23.63 5.49 11.07
N LYS A 237 -22.67 5.29 10.17
CA LYS A 237 -22.17 6.37 9.32
C LYS A 237 -23.11 6.80 8.20
N PHE A 238 -23.77 5.85 7.54
CA PHE A 238 -24.59 6.11 6.36
C PHE A 238 -26.08 6.09 6.70
N SER A 239 -26.89 6.87 5.98
CA SER A 239 -28.33 6.95 6.20
C SER A 239 -29.06 5.61 6.04
N SER A 240 -28.50 4.69 5.27
CA SER A 240 -29.00 3.32 5.10
C SER A 240 -28.60 2.36 6.23
N SER A 241 -27.77 2.81 7.18
CA SER A 241 -27.27 1.98 8.27
C SER A 241 -28.33 1.72 9.34
N PRO A 242 -28.31 0.56 10.01
CA PRO A 242 -29.33 0.17 11.00
C PRO A 242 -29.49 1.14 12.19
N LYS A 243 -28.39 1.83 12.56
CA LYS A 243 -28.34 2.80 13.67
C LYS A 243 -27.77 4.13 13.19
N ALA A 244 -28.19 4.56 12.00
CA ALA A 244 -27.67 5.76 11.36
C ALA A 244 -27.68 6.97 12.30
N VAL A 245 -26.53 7.59 12.47
CA VAL A 245 -26.40 8.88 13.15
C VAL A 245 -26.73 9.99 12.14
N PRO A 246 -27.62 10.93 12.44
CA PRO A 246 -27.93 12.02 11.53
C PRO A 246 -26.66 12.78 11.08
N TYR A 247 -26.61 13.20 9.83
CA TYR A 247 -25.41 13.84 9.25
C TYR A 247 -25.07 15.16 9.95
N GLU A 248 -26.06 15.88 10.44
CA GLU A 248 -25.87 17.08 11.27
C GLU A 248 -25.10 16.75 12.54
N VAL A 249 -25.45 15.66 13.22
CA VAL A 249 -24.77 15.21 14.44
C VAL A 249 -23.35 14.75 14.17
N GLN A 250 -23.14 14.06 13.04
CA GLN A 250 -21.78 13.67 12.60
C GLN A 250 -20.93 14.92 12.34
N PHE A 251 -21.49 15.91 11.64
CA PHE A 251 -20.83 17.17 11.35
C PHE A 251 -20.49 17.97 12.62
N GLU A 252 -21.45 18.14 13.53
CA GLU A 252 -21.24 18.81 14.81
C GLU A 252 -20.15 18.12 15.65
N ARG A 253 -20.12 16.78 15.64
CA ARG A 253 -19.06 15.99 16.31
C ARG A 253 -17.68 16.35 15.77
N MET A 254 -17.51 16.44 14.45
CA MET A 254 -16.22 16.79 13.84
C MET A 254 -15.81 18.24 14.16
N ILE A 255 -16.73 19.19 14.14
CA ILE A 255 -16.48 20.58 14.56
C ILE A 255 -16.05 20.61 16.03
N HIS A 256 -16.80 19.95 16.91
CA HIS A 256 -16.52 19.93 18.34
C HIS A 256 -15.11 19.33 18.64
N LEU A 257 -14.78 18.18 18.04
CA LEU A 257 -13.47 17.57 18.19
C LEU A 257 -12.35 18.48 17.66
N SER A 258 -12.57 19.16 16.54
CA SER A 258 -11.61 20.11 16.01
C SER A 258 -11.37 21.27 16.98
N ASP A 259 -12.44 21.80 17.55
CA ASP A 259 -12.38 22.95 18.48
C ASP A 259 -11.75 22.61 19.83
N GLN A 260 -11.84 21.34 20.28
CA GLN A 260 -11.22 20.90 21.54
C GLN A 260 -9.69 21.01 21.55
N VAL A 261 -9.04 20.82 20.39
CA VAL A 261 -7.58 20.69 20.32
C VAL A 261 -6.90 21.76 19.48
N ARG A 262 -7.62 22.46 18.58
CA ARG A 262 -7.02 23.52 17.76
C ARG A 262 -6.58 24.71 18.59
N THR A 263 -5.52 25.36 18.14
CA THR A 263 -5.03 26.62 18.68
C THR A 263 -5.05 27.73 17.62
N PRO A 264 -4.78 29.00 17.96
CA PRO A 264 -4.62 30.05 16.95
C PRO A 264 -3.46 29.82 15.97
N GLN A 265 -2.53 28.90 16.28
CA GLN A 265 -1.40 28.53 15.41
C GLN A 265 -1.76 27.41 14.43
N THR A 266 -2.89 26.73 14.60
CA THR A 266 -3.32 25.64 13.71
C THR A 266 -3.49 26.15 12.29
N ARG A 267 -2.81 25.50 11.33
CA ARG A 267 -2.87 25.85 9.89
C ARG A 267 -3.77 24.93 9.08
N PHE A 268 -3.84 23.66 9.46
CA PHE A 268 -4.68 22.66 8.81
C PHE A 268 -5.45 21.84 9.84
N ILE A 269 -6.69 21.50 9.49
CA ILE A 269 -7.49 20.46 10.15
C ILE A 269 -7.78 19.40 9.10
N LEU A 270 -7.50 18.14 9.39
CA LEU A 270 -7.79 17.00 8.55
C LEU A 270 -8.95 16.21 9.13
N TRP A 271 -10.01 16.06 8.35
CA TRP A 271 -11.12 15.16 8.59
C TRP A 271 -10.97 13.90 7.74
N PRO A 272 -11.50 12.74 8.17
CA PRO A 272 -11.27 11.48 7.48
C PRO A 272 -11.94 11.37 6.12
N GLU A 273 -11.72 10.23 5.45
CA GLU A 273 -12.39 9.84 4.20
C GLU A 273 -13.91 9.81 4.38
N THR A 274 -14.65 10.34 3.38
CA THR A 274 -16.11 10.45 3.41
C THR A 274 -16.64 11.04 4.73
N ALA A 275 -15.93 12.02 5.28
CA ALA A 275 -16.31 12.67 6.54
C ALA A 275 -17.63 13.40 6.41
N LEU A 276 -17.91 13.97 5.23
CA LEU A 276 -19.23 14.45 4.84
C LEU A 276 -19.86 13.41 3.91
N PRO A 277 -20.65 12.44 4.42
CA PRO A 277 -21.27 11.39 3.62
C PRO A 277 -22.54 11.88 2.92
N ILE A 278 -22.47 13.08 2.39
CA ILE A 278 -23.49 13.78 1.64
C ILE A 278 -23.01 13.92 0.19
N ASP A 279 -23.90 13.73 -0.73
CA ASP A 279 -23.60 13.85 -2.15
C ASP A 279 -23.47 15.31 -2.58
N VAL A 280 -22.23 15.81 -2.63
CA VAL A 280 -21.92 17.21 -2.95
C VAL A 280 -21.90 17.42 -4.46
N ASN A 281 -22.80 18.26 -4.97
CA ASN A 281 -22.72 18.72 -6.35
C ASN A 281 -21.54 19.70 -6.52
N GLU A 282 -20.51 19.30 -7.28
CA GLU A 282 -19.28 20.08 -7.45
C GLU A 282 -19.50 21.40 -8.20
N ASP A 283 -20.45 21.44 -9.13
CA ASP A 283 -20.77 22.65 -9.88
C ASP A 283 -21.43 23.72 -9.00
N LYS A 284 -21.95 23.31 -7.84
CA LYS A 284 -22.63 24.17 -6.87
C LYS A 284 -22.06 23.99 -5.44
N VAL A 285 -20.80 23.64 -5.30
CA VAL A 285 -20.18 23.25 -4.02
C VAL A 285 -20.39 24.29 -2.92
N ASN A 286 -20.25 25.57 -3.22
CA ASN A 286 -20.39 26.67 -2.27
C ASN A 286 -21.84 26.90 -1.78
N THR A 287 -22.83 26.32 -2.42
CA THR A 287 -24.25 26.45 -2.02
C THR A 287 -24.67 25.37 -1.04
N HIS A 288 -23.87 24.32 -0.87
CA HIS A 288 -24.19 23.25 0.07
C HIS A 288 -24.09 23.75 1.53
N PRO A 289 -25.12 23.53 2.38
CA PRO A 289 -25.18 24.12 3.73
C PRO A 289 -23.94 23.82 4.60
N PHE A 290 -23.47 22.57 4.64
CA PHE A 290 -22.28 22.19 5.40
C PHE A 290 -20.99 22.81 4.84
N VAL A 291 -20.86 22.89 3.52
CA VAL A 291 -19.70 23.53 2.89
C VAL A 291 -19.70 25.04 3.17
N ASN A 292 -20.87 25.68 3.07
CA ASN A 292 -21.00 27.10 3.41
C ASN A 292 -20.66 27.37 4.89
N TYR A 293 -21.10 26.50 5.79
CA TYR A 293 -20.69 26.58 7.21
C TYR A 293 -19.17 26.48 7.35
N LEU A 294 -18.52 25.50 6.68
CA LEU A 294 -17.07 25.32 6.71
C LEU A 294 -16.30 26.50 6.12
N ILE A 295 -16.80 27.14 5.06
CA ILE A 295 -16.23 28.36 4.48
C ILE A 295 -16.22 29.47 5.54
N ASN A 296 -17.32 29.67 6.27
CA ASN A 296 -17.37 30.65 7.33
C ASN A 296 -16.50 30.29 8.54
N TYR A 297 -16.44 28.98 8.88
CA TYR A 297 -15.59 28.48 9.96
C TYR A 297 -14.10 28.68 9.65
N THR A 298 -13.64 28.34 8.45
CA THR A 298 -12.24 28.49 8.02
C THR A 298 -11.83 29.96 8.01
N ARG A 299 -12.71 30.85 7.55
CA ARG A 299 -12.48 32.29 7.54
C ARG A 299 -12.36 32.85 8.97
N LYS A 300 -13.30 32.49 9.86
CA LYS A 300 -13.32 32.93 11.26
C LYS A 300 -12.07 32.50 12.02
N ASN A 301 -11.61 31.28 11.78
CA ASN A 301 -10.53 30.67 12.55
C ASN A 301 -9.16 30.74 11.85
N ASN A 302 -9.08 31.30 10.66
CA ASN A 302 -7.87 31.40 9.81
C ASN A 302 -7.15 30.05 9.66
N VAL A 303 -7.91 28.98 9.35
CA VAL A 303 -7.44 27.59 9.21
C VAL A 303 -7.98 26.96 7.94
N SER A 304 -7.18 26.12 7.27
CA SER A 304 -7.66 25.33 6.14
C SER A 304 -8.17 23.96 6.59
N ILE A 305 -9.27 23.47 6.00
CA ILE A 305 -9.82 22.15 6.31
C ILE A 305 -9.68 21.25 5.09
N LEU A 306 -8.99 20.12 5.25
CA LEU A 306 -9.00 19.00 4.30
C LEU A 306 -9.99 17.95 4.79
N THR A 307 -11.02 17.66 4.00
CA THR A 307 -12.08 16.70 4.36
C THR A 307 -12.38 15.74 3.22
N GLY A 308 -12.67 14.48 3.54
CA GLY A 308 -13.24 13.55 2.57
C GLY A 308 -14.72 13.83 2.33
N ILE A 309 -15.16 13.71 1.08
CA ILE A 309 -16.55 13.89 0.65
C ILE A 309 -16.94 12.81 -0.34
N ASP A 310 -18.22 12.52 -0.42
CA ASP A 310 -18.84 11.93 -1.61
C ASP A 310 -19.33 13.08 -2.48
N SER A 311 -19.02 13.06 -3.78
CA SER A 311 -19.39 14.12 -4.69
C SER A 311 -19.87 13.60 -6.03
N HIS A 312 -20.58 14.44 -6.78
CA HIS A 312 -20.93 14.18 -8.16
C HIS A 312 -20.75 15.42 -9.02
N ARG A 313 -20.53 15.18 -10.31
CA ARG A 313 -20.52 16.19 -11.36
C ARG A 313 -21.45 15.77 -12.48
N PHE A 314 -22.28 16.70 -12.93
CA PHE A 314 -23.10 16.47 -14.13
C PHE A 314 -22.23 16.53 -15.38
N VAL A 315 -22.51 15.62 -16.31
CA VAL A 315 -21.89 15.56 -17.63
C VAL A 315 -22.97 15.48 -18.70
N ASP A 316 -22.72 16.09 -19.83
CA ASP A 316 -23.60 15.94 -20.97
C ASP A 316 -23.41 14.59 -21.70
N ALA A 317 -24.33 14.25 -22.58
CA ALA A 317 -24.29 12.98 -23.29
C ALA A 317 -23.05 12.77 -24.18
N LEU A 318 -22.40 13.86 -24.61
CA LEU A 318 -21.19 13.82 -25.46
C LEU A 318 -19.92 13.56 -24.64
N HIS A 319 -19.90 13.97 -23.36
CA HIS A 319 -18.75 13.86 -22.47
C HIS A 319 -18.90 12.73 -21.43
N LYS A 320 -19.88 11.86 -21.59
CA LYS A 320 -20.09 10.76 -20.66
C LYS A 320 -18.88 9.79 -20.66
N THR A 321 -18.49 9.38 -19.46
CA THR A 321 -17.42 8.42 -19.21
C THR A 321 -17.96 7.00 -19.08
N ALA A 322 -17.10 6.01 -18.91
CA ALA A 322 -17.51 4.64 -18.62
C ALA A 322 -18.18 4.48 -17.23
N THR A 323 -18.03 5.46 -16.35
CA THR A 323 -18.61 5.47 -15.00
C THR A 323 -19.86 6.35 -14.88
N SER A 324 -20.22 7.09 -15.94
CA SER A 324 -21.37 7.98 -15.94
C SER A 324 -22.69 7.21 -15.83
N ARG A 325 -23.55 7.70 -14.96
CA ARG A 325 -24.90 7.19 -14.71
C ARG A 325 -25.92 8.17 -15.24
N GLU A 326 -27.02 7.64 -15.72
CA GLU A 326 -28.16 8.43 -16.13
C GLU A 326 -29.02 8.82 -14.90
N THR A 327 -29.51 10.05 -14.87
CA THR A 327 -30.43 10.49 -13.83
C THR A 327 -31.77 9.76 -13.96
N SER A 328 -32.56 9.69 -12.89
CA SER A 328 -33.84 9.00 -12.86
C SER A 328 -34.88 9.60 -13.82
N ASP A 329 -34.73 10.86 -14.19
CA ASP A 329 -35.55 11.58 -15.17
C ASP A 329 -35.07 11.42 -16.63
N HIS A 330 -33.94 10.71 -16.85
CA HIS A 330 -33.28 10.48 -18.13
C HIS A 330 -32.84 11.77 -18.88
N LEU A 331 -32.66 12.88 -18.14
CA LEU A 331 -32.30 14.17 -18.75
C LEU A 331 -30.82 14.45 -18.75
N TYR A 332 -30.09 13.90 -17.75
CA TYR A 332 -28.68 14.19 -17.53
C TYR A 332 -27.92 12.92 -17.22
N TYR A 333 -26.60 13.01 -17.35
CA TYR A 333 -25.64 12.01 -16.84
C TYR A 333 -24.83 12.63 -15.69
N TYR A 334 -24.32 11.81 -14.80
CA TYR A 334 -23.43 12.25 -13.72
C TYR A 334 -22.41 11.18 -13.40
N ASP A 335 -21.21 11.62 -13.02
CA ASP A 335 -20.19 10.78 -12.40
C ASP A 335 -20.17 11.05 -10.90
N SER A 336 -20.08 9.97 -10.09
CA SER A 336 -19.91 10.07 -8.64
C SER A 336 -18.46 9.82 -8.28
N TYR A 337 -17.95 10.47 -7.23
CA TYR A 337 -16.55 10.41 -6.81
C TYR A 337 -16.43 10.23 -5.30
N ASN A 338 -15.43 9.44 -4.88
CA ASN A 338 -14.83 9.53 -3.55
C ASN A 338 -13.75 10.61 -3.65
N ALA A 339 -13.89 11.71 -2.91
CA ALA A 339 -13.07 12.90 -3.14
C ALA A 339 -12.52 13.50 -1.84
N ALA A 340 -11.43 14.25 -1.96
CA ALA A 340 -10.90 15.12 -0.93
C ALA A 340 -11.14 16.58 -1.31
N MET A 341 -11.68 17.35 -0.38
CA MET A 341 -11.97 18.76 -0.54
C MET A 341 -11.14 19.59 0.43
N LEU A 342 -10.41 20.57 -0.09
CA LEU A 342 -9.70 21.57 0.70
C LEU A 342 -10.47 22.89 0.68
N ILE A 343 -10.85 23.39 1.86
CA ILE A 343 -11.54 24.66 2.06
C ILE A 343 -10.58 25.62 2.76
N ASN A 344 -10.40 26.80 2.22
CA ASN A 344 -9.44 27.80 2.69
C ASN A 344 -10.10 29.02 3.33
N PRO A 345 -9.37 29.79 4.18
CA PRO A 345 -9.86 31.04 4.79
C PRO A 345 -10.30 32.12 3.80
N ASP A 346 -9.73 32.13 2.60
CA ASP A 346 -10.12 33.04 1.49
C ASP A 346 -11.39 32.59 0.74
N SER A 347 -12.04 31.53 1.23
CA SER A 347 -13.23 30.90 0.64
C SER A 347 -12.96 30.12 -0.64
N SER A 348 -11.71 29.94 -1.04
CA SER A 348 -11.38 29.03 -2.14
C SER A 348 -11.61 27.57 -1.74
N VAL A 349 -12.21 26.82 -2.65
CA VAL A 349 -12.47 25.38 -2.51
C VAL A 349 -11.77 24.65 -3.64
N SER A 350 -11.04 23.60 -3.31
CA SER A 350 -10.36 22.74 -4.28
C SER A 350 -10.72 21.29 -4.02
N ILE A 351 -10.99 20.52 -5.06
CA ILE A 351 -11.41 19.11 -4.97
C ILE A 351 -10.42 18.25 -5.76
N TYR A 352 -10.11 17.09 -5.20
CA TYR A 352 -9.33 16.02 -5.80
C TYR A 352 -10.13 14.72 -5.73
N HIS A 353 -10.24 13.98 -6.83
CA HIS A 353 -10.93 12.69 -6.89
C HIS A 353 -9.94 11.54 -6.72
N LYS A 354 -10.30 10.58 -5.88
CA LYS A 354 -9.52 9.36 -5.66
C LYS A 354 -9.20 8.68 -6.98
N SER A 355 -7.94 8.31 -7.19
CA SER A 355 -7.47 7.74 -8.45
C SER A 355 -7.06 6.27 -8.35
N ARG A 356 -6.60 5.82 -7.17
CA ARG A 356 -6.26 4.41 -6.92
C ARG A 356 -7.40 3.74 -6.17
N MET A 357 -8.32 3.18 -6.94
CA MET A 357 -9.52 2.52 -6.43
C MET A 357 -9.24 1.16 -5.82
N VAL A 358 -10.04 0.76 -4.83
CA VAL A 358 -10.01 -0.60 -4.28
C VAL A 358 -10.69 -1.54 -5.27
N PRO A 359 -9.96 -2.51 -5.86
CA PRO A 359 -10.54 -3.42 -6.84
C PRO A 359 -11.69 -4.25 -6.25
N GLY A 360 -12.79 -4.32 -6.98
CA GLY A 360 -13.97 -5.10 -6.58
C GLY A 360 -14.86 -4.42 -5.52
N VAL A 361 -14.49 -3.23 -5.03
CA VAL A 361 -15.29 -2.44 -4.08
C VAL A 361 -15.67 -1.08 -4.69
N GLU A 362 -14.67 -0.32 -5.14
CA GLU A 362 -14.87 1.02 -5.74
C GLU A 362 -14.78 0.99 -7.27
N SER A 363 -14.20 -0.04 -7.83
CA SER A 363 -14.07 -0.22 -9.27
C SER A 363 -14.22 -1.70 -9.64
N LEU A 364 -14.95 -1.98 -10.71
CA LEU A 364 -15.01 -3.32 -11.30
C LEU A 364 -13.81 -3.49 -12.25
N PRO A 365 -12.82 -4.33 -11.89
CA PRO A 365 -11.70 -4.60 -12.79
C PRO A 365 -12.16 -5.34 -14.04
N TYR A 366 -11.65 -4.95 -15.20
CA TYR A 366 -11.95 -5.62 -16.48
C TYR A 366 -13.45 -5.89 -16.67
N PRO A 367 -14.30 -4.84 -16.75
CA PRO A 367 -15.76 -5.00 -16.81
C PRO A 367 -16.22 -5.86 -18.00
N GLU A 368 -15.45 -5.91 -19.09
CA GLU A 368 -15.69 -6.77 -20.24
C GLU A 368 -15.61 -8.27 -19.89
N ILE A 369 -14.79 -8.62 -18.86
CA ILE A 369 -14.58 -10.00 -18.43
C ILE A 369 -15.45 -10.32 -17.20
N PHE A 370 -15.49 -9.41 -16.24
CA PHE A 370 -16.13 -9.65 -14.94
C PHE A 370 -17.53 -9.01 -14.79
N GLY A 371 -18.06 -8.34 -15.83
CA GLY A 371 -19.37 -7.70 -15.80
C GLY A 371 -20.51 -8.66 -15.47
N PHE A 372 -20.43 -9.91 -15.92
CA PHE A 372 -21.42 -10.94 -15.61
C PHE A 372 -21.43 -11.32 -14.10
N VAL A 373 -20.27 -11.23 -13.43
CA VAL A 373 -20.16 -11.50 -11.99
C VAL A 373 -20.88 -10.39 -11.22
N SER A 374 -20.71 -9.14 -11.62
CA SER A 374 -21.38 -8.00 -10.99
C SER A 374 -22.91 -8.12 -11.09
N SER A 375 -23.43 -8.46 -12.27
CA SER A 375 -24.87 -8.67 -12.46
C SER A 375 -25.42 -9.86 -11.67
N SER A 376 -24.63 -10.96 -11.56
CA SER A 376 -24.99 -12.15 -10.79
C SER A 376 -24.94 -11.95 -9.29
N LEU A 377 -24.12 -11.01 -8.81
CA LEU A 377 -23.99 -10.62 -7.39
C LEU A 377 -24.88 -9.43 -7.00
N GLY A 378 -25.89 -9.11 -7.81
CA GLY A 378 -26.86 -8.04 -7.51
C GLY A 378 -26.35 -6.63 -7.76
N GLY A 379 -25.37 -6.45 -8.64
CA GLY A 379 -24.89 -5.11 -9.03
C GLY A 379 -24.10 -4.38 -7.93
N ILE A 380 -23.47 -5.11 -7.04
CA ILE A 380 -22.80 -4.57 -5.83
C ILE A 380 -21.60 -3.68 -6.16
N VAL A 381 -20.97 -3.86 -7.33
CA VAL A 381 -19.81 -3.05 -7.72
C VAL A 381 -20.22 -2.06 -8.80
N GLN A 382 -20.47 -0.84 -8.40
CA GLN A 382 -20.62 0.28 -9.31
C GLN A 382 -19.30 1.06 -9.32
N SER A 383 -18.60 1.06 -10.47
CA SER A 383 -17.41 1.89 -10.63
C SER A 383 -17.75 3.36 -10.43
N ILE A 384 -16.95 4.06 -9.65
CA ILE A 384 -17.02 5.51 -9.47
C ILE A 384 -15.96 6.20 -10.32
N GLY A 385 -16.15 7.48 -10.61
CA GLY A 385 -15.20 8.29 -11.36
C GLY A 385 -13.89 8.49 -10.61
N SER A 386 -12.83 8.78 -11.36
CA SER A 386 -11.47 8.97 -10.80
C SER A 386 -10.72 10.06 -11.56
N ASP A 387 -9.79 10.74 -10.86
CA ASP A 387 -8.77 11.56 -11.53
C ASP A 387 -7.72 10.65 -12.19
N THR A 388 -7.00 11.18 -13.17
CA THR A 388 -5.94 10.46 -13.87
C THR A 388 -4.54 10.69 -13.27
N MET A 389 -4.39 11.76 -12.47
CA MET A 389 -3.11 12.21 -11.90
C MET A 389 -3.27 12.65 -10.45
N ALA A 390 -2.25 12.37 -9.66
CA ALA A 390 -2.13 12.90 -8.30
C ALA A 390 -1.96 14.42 -8.33
N ARG A 391 -2.75 15.14 -7.54
CA ARG A 391 -2.73 16.59 -7.48
C ARG A 391 -2.65 17.09 -6.04
N ALA A 392 -1.59 17.84 -5.73
CA ALA A 392 -1.48 18.53 -4.44
C ALA A 392 -2.50 19.68 -4.36
N LEU A 393 -3.15 19.82 -3.21
CA LEU A 393 -4.08 20.91 -2.93
C LEU A 393 -3.38 22.01 -2.12
N LYS A 394 -3.51 23.24 -2.58
CA LYS A 394 -2.76 24.40 -2.05
C LYS A 394 -3.68 25.30 -1.23
N ASN A 395 -3.20 25.72 -0.06
CA ASN A 395 -3.91 26.70 0.74
C ASN A 395 -3.54 28.17 0.36
N ASN A 396 -4.23 29.11 0.97
CA ASN A 396 -4.02 30.56 0.73
C ASN A 396 -2.66 31.09 1.22
N THR A 397 -1.90 30.31 2.01
CA THR A 397 -0.54 30.67 2.46
C THR A 397 0.56 29.94 1.68
N ASN A 398 0.25 29.40 0.52
CA ASN A 398 1.16 28.65 -0.36
C ASN A 398 1.68 27.33 0.20
N ILE A 399 1.03 26.75 1.21
CA ILE A 399 1.34 25.42 1.70
C ILE A 399 0.46 24.42 0.97
N SER A 400 1.07 23.38 0.38
CA SER A 400 0.38 22.34 -0.37
C SER A 400 0.37 21.02 0.40
N VAL A 401 -0.80 20.38 0.46
CA VAL A 401 -0.99 19.06 1.03
C VAL A 401 -1.23 18.03 -0.07
N ALA A 402 -0.62 16.84 0.05
CA ALA A 402 -1.00 15.66 -0.72
C ALA A 402 -2.28 15.07 -0.12
N PRO A 403 -3.46 15.17 -0.76
CA PRO A 403 -4.72 14.66 -0.23
C PRO A 403 -4.86 13.16 -0.53
N VAL A 404 -4.06 12.33 0.13
CA VAL A 404 -3.98 10.89 -0.14
C VAL A 404 -5.18 10.18 0.48
N ILE A 405 -6.01 9.55 -0.35
CA ILE A 405 -7.25 8.91 0.10
C ILE A 405 -7.01 7.40 0.29
N CYS A 406 -7.01 6.96 1.56
CA CYS A 406 -7.07 5.56 1.97
C CYS A 406 -6.04 4.66 1.23
N TYR A 407 -6.52 3.77 0.35
CA TYR A 407 -5.74 2.80 -0.42
C TYR A 407 -4.60 3.41 -1.26
N GLU A 408 -4.72 4.67 -1.69
CA GLU A 408 -3.66 5.37 -2.43
C GLU A 408 -2.33 5.42 -1.67
N SER A 409 -2.39 5.48 -0.33
CA SER A 409 -1.20 5.57 0.53
C SER A 409 -0.27 4.35 0.44
N ILE A 410 -0.73 3.24 -0.11
CA ILE A 410 0.07 2.02 -0.25
C ILE A 410 0.97 2.08 -1.49
N PHE A 411 0.61 2.89 -2.48
CA PHE A 411 1.33 3.04 -3.76
C PHE A 411 2.42 4.10 -3.64
N GLY A 412 3.68 3.68 -3.43
CA GLY A 412 4.80 4.59 -3.20
C GLY A 412 5.03 5.56 -4.36
N GLU A 413 5.06 5.06 -5.60
CA GLU A 413 5.24 5.88 -6.80
C GLU A 413 4.09 6.88 -6.99
N TYR A 414 2.85 6.46 -6.73
CA TYR A 414 1.69 7.35 -6.81
C TYR A 414 1.76 8.48 -5.77
N VAL A 415 2.21 8.18 -4.55
CA VAL A 415 2.45 9.23 -3.54
C VAL A 415 3.59 10.16 -3.97
N SER A 416 4.58 9.68 -4.73
CA SER A 416 5.63 10.52 -5.30
C SER A 416 5.08 11.57 -6.28
N GLU A 417 4.03 11.26 -7.04
CA GLU A 417 3.41 12.21 -7.96
C GLU A 417 2.83 13.43 -7.22
N TYR A 418 2.19 13.26 -6.06
CA TYR A 418 1.75 14.41 -5.25
C TYR A 418 2.92 15.30 -4.83
N VAL A 419 4.05 14.67 -4.47
CA VAL A 419 5.24 15.40 -4.02
C VAL A 419 5.88 16.14 -5.19
N THR A 420 6.00 15.52 -6.35
CA THR A 420 6.53 16.19 -7.57
C THR A 420 5.59 17.29 -8.05
N ASN A 421 4.30 17.17 -7.77
CA ASN A 421 3.28 18.21 -8.03
C ASN A 421 3.19 19.25 -6.88
N GLY A 422 4.19 19.32 -6.00
CA GLY A 422 4.41 20.42 -5.07
C GLY A 422 3.91 20.21 -3.65
N ALA A 423 3.50 19.01 -3.24
CA ALA A 423 3.07 18.77 -1.86
C ALA A 423 4.23 18.99 -0.86
N ASN A 424 3.96 19.76 0.20
CA ASN A 424 4.89 20.04 1.28
C ASN A 424 4.82 19.01 2.43
N PHE A 425 3.67 18.39 2.61
CA PHE A 425 3.42 17.29 3.54
C PHE A 425 2.32 16.36 2.99
N ILE A 426 2.18 15.20 3.58
CA ILE A 426 1.19 14.20 3.17
C ILE A 426 0.04 14.20 4.16
N GLY A 427 -1.18 14.47 3.68
CA GLY A 427 -2.43 14.32 4.43
C GLY A 427 -3.12 13.03 4.02
N ILE A 428 -3.11 12.01 4.88
CA ILE A 428 -3.83 10.76 4.62
C ILE A 428 -5.21 10.86 5.26
N ILE A 429 -6.26 10.69 4.48
CA ILE A 429 -7.63 10.59 4.96
C ILE A 429 -8.17 9.19 4.65
N THR A 430 -8.74 8.50 5.66
CA THR A 430 -9.08 7.09 5.52
C THR A 430 -10.23 6.65 6.40
N ASN A 431 -10.79 5.46 6.09
CA ASN A 431 -11.75 4.77 6.93
C ASN A 431 -11.35 3.29 7.08
N ASP A 432 -10.60 2.96 8.12
CA ASP A 432 -10.12 1.60 8.37
C ASP A 432 -11.13 0.73 9.13
N GLY A 433 -12.30 1.27 9.47
CA GLY A 433 -13.36 0.57 10.20
C GLY A 433 -13.92 -0.65 9.48
N TRP A 434 -13.79 -0.68 8.14
CA TRP A 434 -14.21 -1.80 7.31
C TRP A 434 -13.56 -3.14 7.68
N TRP A 435 -12.38 -3.11 8.30
CA TRP A 435 -11.59 -4.32 8.59
C TRP A 435 -11.75 -4.82 10.03
N GLY A 436 -12.47 -4.07 10.89
CA GLY A 436 -12.57 -4.36 12.32
C GLY A 436 -11.22 -4.25 13.03
N ASN A 437 -11.15 -4.65 14.29
CA ASN A 437 -9.89 -4.63 15.06
C ASN A 437 -8.97 -5.79 14.65
N THR A 438 -8.43 -5.72 13.46
CA THR A 438 -7.57 -6.73 12.86
C THR A 438 -6.17 -6.18 12.54
N GLN A 439 -5.35 -7.01 11.90
CA GLN A 439 -4.05 -6.56 11.41
C GLN A 439 -4.16 -5.55 10.25
N GLY A 440 -5.29 -5.48 9.54
CA GLY A 440 -5.49 -4.63 8.37
C GLY A 440 -5.21 -3.16 8.65
N HIS A 441 -5.91 -2.56 9.61
CA HIS A 441 -5.71 -1.16 9.98
C HIS A 441 -4.31 -0.88 10.55
N LYS A 442 -3.74 -1.85 11.30
CA LYS A 442 -2.39 -1.74 11.86
C LYS A 442 -1.33 -1.74 10.76
N GLN A 443 -1.45 -2.64 9.79
CA GLN A 443 -0.55 -2.70 8.63
C GLN A 443 -0.66 -1.42 7.80
N HIS A 444 -1.86 -0.95 7.54
CA HIS A 444 -2.11 0.28 6.77
C HIS A 444 -1.43 1.51 7.41
N PHE A 445 -1.56 1.66 8.73
CA PHE A 445 -0.86 2.72 9.46
C PHE A 445 0.67 2.58 9.36
N GLN A 446 1.21 1.36 9.50
CA GLN A 446 2.66 1.15 9.41
C GLN A 446 3.20 1.47 8.00
N TYR A 447 2.45 1.17 6.93
CA TYR A 447 2.89 1.47 5.56
C TYR A 447 3.06 2.98 5.31
N ALA A 448 2.28 3.82 5.97
CA ALA A 448 2.46 5.27 5.90
C ALA A 448 3.86 5.71 6.36
N ARG A 449 4.51 4.98 7.29
CA ARG A 449 5.86 5.27 7.75
C ARG A 449 6.91 5.12 6.64
N LEU A 450 6.70 4.18 5.71
CA LEU A 450 7.56 4.03 4.54
C LEU A 450 7.37 5.20 3.57
N ARG A 451 6.15 5.65 3.36
CA ARG A 451 5.86 6.86 2.55
C ARG A 451 6.59 8.09 3.08
N ALA A 452 6.63 8.24 4.41
CA ALA A 452 7.36 9.35 5.03
C ALA A 452 8.86 9.33 4.70
N ILE A 453 9.50 8.16 4.73
CA ILE A 453 10.92 7.99 4.38
C ILE A 453 11.15 8.20 2.89
N GLU A 454 10.37 7.53 2.05
CA GLU A 454 10.50 7.62 0.59
C GLU A 454 10.42 9.04 0.08
N GLN A 455 9.55 9.83 0.67
CA GLN A 455 9.28 11.20 0.24
C GLN A 455 10.00 12.26 1.08
N ARG A 456 10.58 11.89 2.24
CA ARG A 456 11.08 12.84 3.25
C ARG A 456 10.05 13.92 3.60
N LYS A 457 8.79 13.48 3.74
CA LYS A 457 7.66 14.33 4.12
C LYS A 457 7.07 13.87 5.45
N SER A 458 6.66 14.83 6.28
CA SER A 458 5.81 14.52 7.43
C SER A 458 4.42 14.09 6.96
N ILE A 459 3.78 13.24 7.76
CA ILE A 459 2.43 12.74 7.49
C ILE A 459 1.52 13.15 8.63
N ALA A 460 0.35 13.71 8.29
CA ALA A 460 -0.81 13.84 9.15
C ALA A 460 -1.88 12.87 8.63
N ARG A 461 -2.36 11.96 9.49
CA ARG A 461 -3.32 10.91 9.12
C ARG A 461 -4.58 11.01 9.95
N ALA A 462 -5.71 11.25 9.29
CA ALA A 462 -7.04 11.27 9.87
C ALA A 462 -7.81 10.01 9.45
N ALA A 463 -8.21 9.18 10.40
CA ALA A 463 -9.03 7.99 10.19
C ALA A 463 -10.42 8.19 10.79
N ASN A 464 -11.48 7.72 10.11
CA ASN A 464 -12.83 7.77 10.69
C ASN A 464 -12.92 6.83 11.92
N THR A 465 -12.65 5.56 11.71
CA THR A 465 -12.36 4.53 12.71
C THR A 465 -11.04 3.90 12.31
N GLY A 466 -10.11 3.72 13.19
CA GLY A 466 -8.78 3.27 12.81
C GLY A 466 -7.74 3.83 13.76
N THR A 467 -6.59 4.20 13.23
CA THR A 467 -5.53 4.89 13.95
C THR A 467 -5.20 6.19 13.23
N SER A 468 -5.55 7.32 13.84
CA SER A 468 -5.08 8.64 13.40
C SER A 468 -3.74 8.95 14.06
N GLY A 469 -2.95 9.82 13.45
CA GLY A 469 -1.66 10.18 14.05
C GLY A 469 -0.76 10.97 13.13
N PHE A 470 0.45 11.20 13.63
CA PHE A 470 1.48 11.98 12.94
C PHE A 470 2.78 11.18 12.84
N ILE A 471 3.40 11.26 11.67
CA ILE A 471 4.65 10.56 11.37
C ILE A 471 5.64 11.60 10.83
N ASN A 472 6.85 11.59 11.35
CA ASN A 472 7.89 12.51 10.91
C ASN A 472 8.62 12.03 9.65
N GLN A 473 9.51 12.86 9.09
CA GLN A 473 10.27 12.59 7.85
C GLN A 473 11.19 11.35 7.93
N ARG A 474 11.46 10.83 9.13
CA ARG A 474 12.22 9.58 9.36
C ARG A 474 11.34 8.35 9.52
N GLY A 475 10.01 8.50 9.41
CA GLY A 475 9.07 7.41 9.61
C GLY A 475 8.79 7.10 11.09
N ASN A 476 9.19 7.96 12.04
CA ASN A 476 8.82 7.80 13.43
C ASN A 476 7.42 8.33 13.69
N VAL A 477 6.65 7.58 14.44
CA VAL A 477 5.36 8.02 14.95
C VAL A 477 5.62 9.06 16.04
N LEU A 478 5.08 10.27 15.86
CA LEU A 478 5.16 11.35 16.84
C LEU A 478 4.03 11.26 17.85
N GLN A 479 2.83 10.96 17.35
CA GLN A 479 1.61 10.79 18.12
C GLN A 479 0.66 9.87 17.35
N GLU A 480 -0.08 9.02 18.05
CA GLU A 480 -1.15 8.20 17.52
C GLU A 480 -2.25 8.01 18.56
N ASN A 481 -3.49 7.82 18.11
CA ASN A 481 -4.59 7.47 19.00
C ASN A 481 -4.92 5.97 18.95
N ALA A 482 -5.75 5.54 19.89
CA ALA A 482 -6.21 4.18 19.93
C ALA A 482 -7.25 3.90 18.82
N TYR A 483 -7.31 2.65 18.40
CA TYR A 483 -8.33 2.15 17.48
C TYR A 483 -9.72 2.20 18.15
N TRP A 484 -10.74 2.60 17.39
CA TRP A 484 -12.15 2.64 17.81
C TRP A 484 -12.43 3.61 18.96
N VAL A 485 -11.74 4.76 19.00
CA VAL A 485 -11.94 5.83 19.99
C VAL A 485 -12.31 7.11 19.27
N GLN A 486 -13.27 7.86 19.80
CA GLN A 486 -13.57 9.22 19.36
C GLN A 486 -12.51 10.15 19.94
N ASP A 487 -11.73 10.83 19.09
CA ASP A 487 -10.58 11.62 19.52
C ASP A 487 -10.17 12.66 18.46
N ALA A 488 -9.36 13.63 18.86
CA ALA A 488 -8.65 14.53 17.96
C ALA A 488 -7.24 14.78 18.50
N LEU A 489 -6.27 14.85 17.60
CA LEU A 489 -4.88 15.07 17.94
C LEU A 489 -4.37 16.36 17.29
N VAL A 490 -3.48 17.07 18.00
CA VAL A 490 -2.77 18.24 17.47
C VAL A 490 -1.28 18.03 17.58
N GLN A 491 -0.55 18.34 16.51
CA GLN A 491 0.90 18.17 16.45
C GLN A 491 1.54 19.22 15.55
N LYS A 492 2.71 19.69 15.93
CA LYS A 492 3.59 20.45 15.05
C LYS A 492 4.39 19.49 14.17
N ILE A 493 4.31 19.67 12.86
CA ILE A 493 5.03 18.89 11.87
C ILE A 493 5.89 19.79 10.99
N LYS A 494 7.02 19.27 10.51
CA LYS A 494 7.88 19.99 9.57
C LYS A 494 7.43 19.75 8.14
N ILE A 495 7.31 20.84 7.37
CA ILE A 495 6.92 20.81 5.96
C ILE A 495 8.08 21.31 5.10
N ASN A 496 8.28 20.72 3.93
CA ASN A 496 9.36 21.10 3.03
C ASN A 496 8.98 20.87 1.55
N SER A 497 9.78 21.44 0.63
CA SER A 497 9.63 21.27 -0.82
C SER A 497 10.73 20.37 -1.43
N ILE A 498 11.40 19.55 -0.62
CA ILE A 498 12.48 18.67 -1.07
C ILE A 498 11.90 17.51 -1.86
N HIS A 499 12.59 17.13 -2.93
CA HIS A 499 12.33 15.92 -3.71
C HIS A 499 13.45 14.92 -3.46
N THR A 500 13.10 13.71 -3.02
CA THR A 500 14.05 12.60 -2.87
C THR A 500 14.44 12.04 -4.24
N PHE A 501 15.45 11.18 -4.28
CA PHE A 501 15.77 10.46 -5.51
C PHE A 501 14.58 9.59 -5.95
N TYR A 502 13.95 8.88 -4.98
CA TYR A 502 12.79 8.05 -5.26
C TYR A 502 11.60 8.87 -5.78
N SER A 503 11.30 10.05 -5.19
CA SER A 503 10.19 10.87 -5.68
C SER A 503 10.34 11.33 -7.13
N LYS A 504 11.59 11.40 -7.65
CA LYS A 504 11.88 11.78 -9.04
C LYS A 504 11.89 10.60 -10.02
N HIS A 505 12.21 9.39 -9.55
CA HIS A 505 12.49 8.25 -10.43
C HIS A 505 11.51 7.08 -10.23
N GLY A 506 10.63 7.14 -9.23
CA GLY A 506 9.63 6.11 -8.96
C GLY A 506 10.20 4.71 -8.74
N ASP A 507 9.45 3.72 -9.16
CA ASP A 507 9.76 2.30 -8.98
C ASP A 507 10.73 1.76 -10.05
N PHE A 508 11.82 2.52 -10.32
CA PHE A 508 12.80 2.23 -11.38
C PHE A 508 13.43 0.83 -11.30
N ILE A 509 13.56 0.24 -10.09
CA ILE A 509 14.08 -1.12 -9.90
C ILE A 509 13.13 -2.14 -10.52
N GLY A 510 11.82 -1.97 -10.33
CA GLY A 510 10.79 -2.81 -10.96
C GLY A 510 10.80 -2.66 -12.47
N LEU A 511 10.93 -1.43 -12.98
CA LEU A 511 11.04 -1.15 -14.40
C LEU A 511 12.30 -1.77 -15.03
N LEU A 512 13.46 -1.68 -14.37
CA LEU A 512 14.68 -2.33 -14.82
C LEU A 512 14.53 -3.86 -14.87
N ALA A 513 13.91 -4.45 -13.84
CA ALA A 513 13.61 -5.88 -13.84
C ALA A 513 12.70 -6.28 -15.02
N LEU A 514 11.68 -5.46 -15.32
CA LEU A 514 10.78 -5.67 -16.46
C LEU A 514 11.54 -5.66 -17.78
N ILE A 515 12.49 -4.73 -17.99
CA ILE A 515 13.33 -4.64 -19.19
C ILE A 515 14.28 -5.85 -19.30
N LEU A 516 14.85 -6.31 -18.18
CA LEU A 516 15.80 -7.43 -18.18
C LEU A 516 15.14 -8.79 -18.33
N SER A 517 13.88 -8.94 -17.94
CA SER A 517 13.20 -10.24 -17.89
C SER A 517 13.04 -10.92 -19.26
N PRO A 518 12.68 -10.25 -20.38
CA PRO A 518 12.59 -10.90 -21.68
C PRO A 518 13.96 -11.34 -22.21
N LEU A 519 15.01 -10.55 -21.93
CA LEU A 519 16.37 -10.92 -22.33
C LEU A 519 16.81 -12.22 -21.65
N LEU A 520 16.55 -12.33 -20.35
CA LEU A 520 16.86 -13.52 -19.56
C LEU A 520 16.03 -14.73 -20.02
N PHE A 521 14.75 -14.52 -20.30
CA PHE A 521 13.86 -15.57 -20.79
C PHE A 521 14.33 -16.10 -22.16
N ILE A 522 14.61 -15.21 -23.10
CA ILE A 522 15.14 -15.57 -24.44
C ILE A 522 16.48 -16.29 -24.31
N TYR A 523 17.41 -15.78 -23.48
CA TYR A 523 18.69 -16.45 -23.23
C TYR A 523 18.53 -17.90 -22.80
N SER A 524 17.48 -18.21 -22.01
CA SER A 524 17.22 -19.58 -21.53
C SER A 524 16.92 -20.60 -22.65
N PHE A 525 16.51 -20.17 -23.84
CA PHE A 525 16.28 -21.06 -24.99
C PHE A 525 17.59 -21.40 -25.70
N PHE A 526 18.55 -20.46 -25.73
CA PHE A 526 19.82 -20.65 -26.44
C PHE A 526 20.93 -21.20 -25.53
N SER A 527 20.73 -21.18 -24.22
CA SER A 527 21.71 -21.72 -23.27
C SER A 527 21.79 -23.24 -23.42
N LYS A 528 22.91 -23.74 -23.96
CA LYS A 528 23.19 -25.18 -23.94
C LYS A 528 23.39 -25.61 -22.48
N ARG A 529 22.64 -26.59 -22.00
CA ARG A 529 22.92 -27.25 -20.72
C ARG A 529 24.39 -27.74 -20.75
N HIS A 530 25.25 -27.12 -19.99
CA HIS A 530 26.44 -27.82 -19.52
C HIS A 530 25.94 -28.77 -18.41
N VAL A 531 25.73 -30.05 -18.79
CA VAL A 531 25.39 -31.15 -17.89
C VAL A 531 26.52 -31.35 -16.89
#